data_2248650310895ab8f80a091d4779b142
#
_entry.id   2248650310895ab8f80a091d4779b142
#
_cell.length_a   1.000
_cell.length_b   1.000
_cell.length_c   1.000
_cell.angle_alpha   90.00
_cell.angle_beta   90.00
_cell.angle_gamma   90.00
#
_symmetry.space_group_name_H-M   'P 1'
#
loop_
_entity.id
_entity.type
_entity.pdbx_description
1 polymer ?
#
loop_
_entity_poly.entity_id
_entity_poly.type
_entity_poly.pdbx_seq_one_letter_code
_entity_poly.pdbx_strand_id
1 'polypeptide(L)'
;MAKTEEKKTVEVATGGQYIKDLSFENPCAPEIYTIKPLKPEIKISVDINVKKLQEETFEVELVINATAEHNKKAMFIIELNYAGIFTIKNPVNEQQLQEILFVYCPSLLFPFARRIIADTTKDASMPPLMLDTINFGALYESRKDSIKKTK
;
A
#
# COMPACT_ATOMS: atom_id res chain seq x y z
N MET A 1 -24.21 -43.73 -7.39
CA MET A 1 -24.13 -42.52 -6.58
C MET A 1 -23.18 -41.51 -7.25
N ALA A 2 -23.73 -40.40 -7.67
CA ALA A 2 -22.89 -39.33 -8.19
C ALA A 2 -22.11 -38.73 -7.02
N LYS A 3 -20.77 -38.85 -7.06
CA LYS A 3 -19.92 -38.06 -6.16
C LYS A 3 -20.10 -36.62 -6.56
N THR A 4 -20.71 -35.84 -5.69
CA THR A 4 -20.71 -34.39 -5.83
C THR A 4 -19.27 -33.96 -5.71
N GLU A 5 -18.63 -33.63 -6.83
CA GLU A 5 -17.34 -32.96 -6.79
C GLU A 5 -17.56 -31.62 -6.11
N GLU A 6 -17.07 -31.49 -4.88
CA GLU A 6 -17.01 -30.18 -4.23
C GLU A 6 -16.16 -29.28 -5.08
N LYS A 7 -16.79 -28.27 -5.70
CA LYS A 7 -16.05 -27.22 -6.39
C LYS A 7 -15.18 -26.53 -5.35
N LYS A 8 -13.86 -26.72 -5.44
CA LYS A 8 -12.91 -25.99 -4.64
C LYS A 8 -13.00 -24.51 -5.00
N THR A 9 -13.46 -23.71 -4.05
CA THR A 9 -13.46 -22.25 -4.20
C THR A 9 -12.11 -21.67 -3.76
N VAL A 10 -11.71 -20.55 -4.37
CA VAL A 10 -10.51 -19.84 -3.94
C VAL A 10 -10.72 -19.32 -2.52
N GLU A 11 -9.71 -19.50 -1.70
CA GLU A 11 -9.70 -19.05 -0.32
C GLU A 11 -8.49 -18.14 -0.09
N VAL A 12 -8.73 -17.00 0.57
CA VAL A 12 -7.68 -16.07 0.95
C VAL A 12 -7.70 -15.92 2.46
N ALA A 13 -6.63 -16.35 3.11
CA ALA A 13 -6.46 -16.20 4.54
C ALA A 13 -5.41 -15.13 4.81
N THR A 14 -5.73 -14.21 5.71
CA THR A 14 -4.82 -13.15 6.14
C THR A 14 -4.11 -13.59 7.41
N GLY A 15 -2.78 -13.60 7.38
CA GLY A 15 -1.93 -13.84 8.53
C GLY A 15 -1.52 -12.52 9.19
N GLY A 16 -0.27 -12.44 9.62
CA GLY A 16 0.26 -11.23 10.25
C GLY A 16 0.26 -10.02 9.31
N GLN A 17 -0.07 -8.86 9.86
CA GLN A 17 0.10 -7.58 9.19
C GLN A 17 1.05 -6.74 10.01
N TYR A 18 1.98 -6.04 9.37
CA TYR A 18 3.05 -5.36 10.09
C TYR A 18 3.66 -4.21 9.30
N ILE A 19 4.20 -3.26 10.05
CA ILE A 19 5.06 -2.23 9.48
C ILE A 19 6.43 -2.85 9.25
N LYS A 20 6.92 -2.81 8.01
CA LYS A 20 8.29 -3.23 7.71
C LYS A 20 9.27 -2.07 7.87
N ASP A 21 8.84 -0.90 7.44
CA ASP A 21 9.66 0.30 7.54
C ASP A 21 8.75 1.52 7.60
N LEU A 22 9.12 2.47 8.44
CA LEU A 22 8.42 3.75 8.54
C LEU A 22 9.47 4.82 8.82
N SER A 23 9.58 5.77 7.91
CA SER A 23 10.43 6.94 8.12
C SER A 23 9.63 8.22 7.96
N PHE A 24 9.87 9.18 8.81
CA PHE A 24 9.25 10.49 8.77
C PHE A 24 10.31 11.55 9.00
N GLU A 25 10.41 12.49 8.06
CA GLU A 25 11.30 13.62 8.15
C GLU A 25 10.52 14.91 8.15
N ASN A 26 10.91 15.83 9.04
CA ASN A 26 10.32 17.16 9.19
C ASN A 26 11.44 18.20 9.08
N PRO A 27 11.98 18.40 7.86
CA PRO A 27 13.24 19.12 7.68
C PRO A 27 13.14 20.63 7.91
N CYS A 28 11.93 21.20 7.84
CA CYS A 28 11.72 22.63 8.06
C CYS A 28 11.25 22.97 9.47
N ALA A 29 11.28 22.01 10.40
CA ALA A 29 11.01 22.28 11.80
C ALA A 29 12.24 22.95 12.44
N PRO A 30 12.07 23.90 13.37
CA PRO A 30 10.79 24.39 13.89
C PRO A 30 10.16 25.54 13.10
N GLU A 31 10.86 26.11 12.11
CA GLU A 31 10.45 27.33 11.42
C GLU A 31 9.09 27.18 10.72
N ILE A 32 8.79 26.00 10.22
CA ILE A 32 7.54 25.73 9.51
C ILE A 32 6.31 26.03 10.36
N TYR A 33 6.42 25.93 11.67
CA TYR A 33 5.31 26.17 12.59
C TYR A 33 5.04 27.65 12.83
N THR A 34 5.91 28.52 12.34
CA THR A 34 5.77 29.99 12.47
C THR A 34 5.23 30.65 11.21
N ILE A 35 5.07 29.89 10.13
CA ILE A 35 4.65 30.41 8.82
C ILE A 35 3.14 30.25 8.66
N LYS A 36 2.45 31.33 8.29
CA LYS A 36 1.01 31.34 7.97
C LYS A 36 0.75 32.27 6.80
N PRO A 37 -0.14 31.89 5.82
CA PRO A 37 -0.75 30.58 5.67
C PRO A 37 0.19 29.57 5.02
N LEU A 38 0.04 28.30 5.40
CA LEU A 38 0.71 27.19 4.72
C LEU A 38 -0.20 26.63 3.63
N LYS A 39 0.32 26.50 2.43
CA LYS A 39 -0.36 25.85 1.31
C LYS A 39 0.52 24.72 0.77
N PRO A 40 0.47 23.55 1.41
CA PRO A 40 1.33 22.45 0.97
C PRO A 40 0.83 21.84 -0.32
N GLU A 41 1.77 21.52 -1.20
CA GLU A 41 1.53 20.68 -2.35
C GLU A 41 1.95 19.26 -1.97
N ILE A 42 1.04 18.31 -2.10
CA ILE A 42 1.29 16.93 -1.67
C ILE A 42 1.47 16.04 -2.88
N LYS A 43 2.60 15.31 -2.90
CA LYS A 43 2.92 14.32 -3.93
C LYS A 43 2.94 12.95 -3.28
N ILE A 44 2.19 12.01 -3.87
CA ILE A 44 2.05 10.67 -3.33
C ILE A 44 2.42 9.66 -4.41
N SER A 45 3.23 8.67 -4.04
CA SER A 45 3.48 7.51 -4.88
C SER A 45 3.12 6.24 -4.12
N VAL A 46 2.61 5.25 -4.86
CA VAL A 46 2.19 3.96 -4.30
C VAL A 46 2.78 2.85 -5.14
N ASP A 47 3.35 1.86 -4.49
CA ASP A 47 3.87 0.67 -5.14
C ASP A 47 3.49 -0.58 -4.36
N ILE A 48 3.50 -1.71 -5.04
CA ILE A 48 3.13 -3.00 -4.47
C ILE A 48 4.22 -4.01 -4.81
N ASN A 49 4.76 -4.65 -3.77
CA ASN A 49 5.74 -5.71 -3.91
C ASN A 49 5.16 -7.02 -3.40
N VAL A 50 5.33 -8.08 -4.15
CA VAL A 50 4.85 -9.41 -3.79
C VAL A 50 6.04 -10.36 -3.74
N LYS A 51 6.14 -11.10 -2.64
CA LYS A 51 7.19 -12.11 -2.45
C LYS A 51 6.56 -13.43 -2.06
N LYS A 52 6.88 -14.47 -2.81
CA LYS A 52 6.47 -15.83 -2.46
C LYS A 52 7.33 -16.36 -1.32
N LEU A 53 6.69 -16.77 -0.23
CA LEU A 53 7.38 -17.30 0.96
C LEU A 53 7.37 -18.82 0.98
N GLN A 54 6.25 -19.42 0.65
CA GLN A 54 6.03 -20.86 0.57
C GLN A 54 5.04 -21.13 -0.56
N GLU A 55 4.65 -22.39 -0.77
CA GLU A 55 3.82 -22.79 -1.90
C GLU A 55 2.56 -21.93 -2.10
N GLU A 56 1.82 -21.67 -1.04
CA GLU A 56 0.55 -20.94 -1.12
C GLU A 56 0.60 -19.64 -0.33
N THR A 57 1.76 -19.28 0.20
CA THR A 57 1.92 -18.18 1.15
C THR A 57 2.79 -17.08 0.54
N PHE A 58 2.29 -15.86 0.60
CA PHE A 58 2.92 -14.68 -0.01
C PHE A 58 2.98 -13.54 1.00
N GLU A 59 4.03 -12.74 0.89
CA GLU A 59 4.04 -11.41 1.48
C GLU A 59 3.60 -10.40 0.42
N VAL A 60 2.62 -9.59 0.76
CA VAL A 60 2.23 -8.44 -0.05
C VAL A 60 2.60 -7.19 0.72
N GLU A 61 3.41 -6.34 0.09
CA GLU A 61 3.92 -5.11 0.68
C GLU A 61 3.36 -3.92 -0.07
N LEU A 62 2.73 -3.03 0.67
CA LEU A 62 2.24 -1.76 0.16
C LEU A 62 3.24 -0.68 0.53
N VAL A 63 3.84 -0.04 -0.47
CA VAL A 63 4.83 1.01 -0.29
C VAL A 63 4.18 2.35 -0.64
N ILE A 64 4.10 3.24 0.34
CA ILE A 64 3.51 4.57 0.15
C ILE A 64 4.54 5.62 0.53
N ASN A 65 4.82 6.51 -0.41
CA ASN A 65 5.69 7.66 -0.18
C ASN A 65 4.86 8.92 -0.37
N ALA A 66 4.93 9.83 0.58
CA ALA A 66 4.25 11.11 0.51
C ALA A 66 5.21 12.23 0.88
N THR A 67 5.24 13.27 0.07
CA THR A 67 6.03 14.47 0.31
C THR A 67 5.11 15.68 0.25
N ALA A 68 5.15 16.53 1.28
CA ALA A 68 4.48 17.82 1.26
C ALA A 68 5.51 18.91 1.06
N GLU A 69 5.28 19.78 0.09
CA GLU A 69 6.17 20.90 -0.24
C GLU A 69 5.45 22.22 -0.03
N HIS A 70 6.18 23.19 0.50
CA HIS A 70 5.76 24.58 0.59
C HIS A 70 6.88 25.44 0.04
N ASN A 71 6.58 26.26 -0.97
CA ASN A 71 7.59 27.09 -1.66
C ASN A 71 8.81 26.28 -2.10
N LYS A 72 8.57 25.12 -2.71
CA LYS A 72 9.59 24.20 -3.24
C LYS A 72 10.49 23.56 -2.17
N LYS A 73 10.14 23.72 -0.89
CA LYS A 73 10.87 23.07 0.21
C LYS A 73 10.00 21.99 0.82
N ALA A 74 10.59 20.85 1.14
CA ALA A 74 9.88 19.75 1.78
C ALA A 74 9.48 20.15 3.20
N MET A 75 8.17 20.12 3.47
CA MET A 75 7.63 20.25 4.83
C MET A 75 7.79 18.96 5.59
N PHE A 76 7.39 17.86 4.96
CA PHE A 76 7.63 16.53 5.49
C PHE A 76 7.84 15.54 4.35
N ILE A 77 8.53 14.47 4.67
CA ILE A 77 8.71 13.31 3.81
C ILE A 77 8.38 12.08 4.63
N ILE A 78 7.38 11.32 4.20
CA ILE A 78 7.02 10.08 4.87
C ILE A 78 7.15 8.91 3.90
N GLU A 79 7.79 7.84 4.36
CA GLU A 79 7.92 6.59 3.63
C GLU A 79 7.40 5.47 4.51
N LEU A 80 6.43 4.72 4.01
CA LEU A 80 5.83 3.62 4.74
C LEU A 80 5.83 2.37 3.88
N ASN A 81 6.40 1.30 4.44
CA ASN A 81 6.28 -0.06 3.90
C ASN A 81 5.42 -0.87 4.87
N TYR A 82 4.20 -1.15 4.47
CA TYR A 82 3.24 -1.91 5.27
C TYR A 82 2.91 -3.20 4.56
N ALA A 83 3.02 -4.32 5.26
CA ALA A 83 2.92 -5.62 4.63
C ALA A 83 1.96 -6.55 5.36
N GLY A 84 1.54 -7.59 4.67
CA GLY A 84 0.76 -8.66 5.23
C GLY A 84 1.14 -9.99 4.62
N ILE A 85 0.92 -11.05 5.36
CA ILE A 85 1.12 -12.42 4.90
C ILE A 85 -0.24 -13.00 4.53
N PHE A 86 -0.33 -13.51 3.30
CA PHE A 86 -1.56 -14.07 2.77
C PHE A 86 -1.34 -15.48 2.27
N THR A 87 -2.25 -16.37 2.64
CA THR A 87 -2.29 -17.74 2.11
C THR A 87 -3.45 -17.83 1.14
N ILE A 88 -3.16 -18.22 -0.10
CA ILE A 88 -4.15 -18.28 -1.18
C ILE A 88 -4.25 -19.72 -1.67
N LYS A 89 -5.42 -20.29 -1.48
CA LYS A 89 -5.71 -21.68 -1.86
C LYS A 89 -6.66 -21.72 -3.05
N ASN A 90 -6.41 -22.66 -3.94
CA ASN A 90 -7.28 -23.00 -5.06
C ASN A 90 -7.58 -21.84 -6.01
N PRO A 91 -6.57 -21.03 -6.44
CA PRO A 91 -6.82 -20.07 -7.50
C PRO A 91 -7.16 -20.83 -8.80
N VAL A 92 -8.08 -20.28 -9.58
CA VAL A 92 -8.52 -20.91 -10.83
C VAL A 92 -7.40 -20.96 -11.85
N ASN A 93 -6.59 -19.89 -11.90
CA ASN A 93 -5.46 -19.76 -12.81
C ASN A 93 -4.48 -18.72 -12.28
N GLU A 94 -3.37 -18.54 -12.98
CA GLU A 94 -2.32 -17.58 -12.62
C GLU A 94 -2.85 -16.14 -12.64
N GLN A 95 -3.74 -15.81 -13.57
CA GLN A 95 -4.31 -14.47 -13.65
C GLN A 95 -5.13 -14.12 -12.41
N GLN A 96 -5.94 -15.05 -11.92
CA GLN A 96 -6.70 -14.83 -10.67
C GLN A 96 -5.77 -14.66 -9.48
N LEU A 97 -4.72 -15.48 -9.40
CA LEU A 97 -3.72 -15.36 -8.33
C LEU A 97 -3.09 -13.96 -8.33
N GLN A 98 -2.71 -13.46 -9.51
CA GLN A 98 -2.11 -12.13 -9.61
C GLN A 98 -3.07 -11.02 -9.24
N GLU A 99 -4.33 -11.11 -9.65
CA GLU A 99 -5.35 -10.13 -9.27
C GLU A 99 -5.56 -10.10 -7.75
N ILE A 100 -5.58 -11.25 -7.10
CA ILE A 100 -5.68 -11.33 -5.64
C ILE A 100 -4.49 -10.65 -4.99
N LEU A 101 -3.28 -10.97 -5.44
CA LEU A 101 -2.04 -10.44 -4.84
C LEU A 101 -1.85 -8.95 -5.08
N PHE A 102 -2.25 -8.43 -6.24
CA PHE A 102 -1.99 -7.04 -6.61
C PHE A 102 -3.20 -6.11 -6.46
N VAL A 103 -4.39 -6.64 -6.26
CA VAL A 103 -5.61 -5.84 -6.11
C VAL A 103 -6.27 -6.09 -4.76
N TYR A 104 -6.66 -7.32 -4.51
CA TYR A 104 -7.42 -7.67 -3.29
C TYR A 104 -6.59 -7.47 -2.02
N CYS A 105 -5.39 -8.04 -1.98
CA CYS A 105 -4.54 -7.95 -0.79
C CYS A 105 -4.13 -6.52 -0.45
N PRO A 106 -3.65 -5.70 -1.40
CA PRO A 106 -3.37 -4.29 -1.11
C PRO A 106 -4.60 -3.53 -0.62
N SER A 107 -5.77 -3.84 -1.14
CA SER A 107 -7.01 -3.21 -0.71
C SER A 107 -7.31 -3.48 0.77
N LEU A 108 -6.95 -4.66 1.27
CA LEU A 108 -7.09 -5.00 2.68
C LEU A 108 -6.07 -4.26 3.55
N LEU A 109 -4.87 -4.04 3.05
CA LEU A 109 -3.79 -3.37 3.77
C LEU A 109 -3.97 -1.86 3.83
N PHE A 110 -4.60 -1.28 2.83
CA PHE A 110 -4.64 0.17 2.64
C PHE A 110 -5.26 0.94 3.82
N PRO A 111 -6.39 0.54 4.42
CA PRO A 111 -6.94 1.28 5.55
C PRO A 111 -5.98 1.40 6.73
N PHE A 112 -5.19 0.37 6.97
CA PHE A 112 -4.20 0.37 8.05
C PHE A 112 -3.03 1.29 7.72
N ALA A 113 -2.52 1.23 6.49
CA ALA A 113 -1.45 2.11 6.02
C ALA A 113 -1.90 3.57 6.04
N ARG A 114 -3.13 3.84 5.61
CA ARG A 114 -3.73 5.18 5.63
C ARG A 114 -3.75 5.76 7.04
N ARG A 115 -4.15 4.96 8.03
CA ARG A 115 -4.18 5.39 9.42
C ARG A 115 -2.79 5.72 9.96
N ILE A 116 -1.80 4.90 9.64
CA ILE A 116 -0.43 5.12 10.10
C ILE A 116 0.10 6.46 9.58
N ILE A 117 -0.15 6.78 8.31
CA ILE A 117 0.28 8.05 7.72
C ILE A 117 -0.45 9.22 8.34
N ALA A 118 -1.77 9.10 8.54
CA ALA A 118 -2.56 10.14 9.19
C ALA A 118 -2.09 10.41 10.62
N ASP A 119 -1.83 9.35 11.40
CA ASP A 119 -1.37 9.46 12.78
C ASP A 119 0.03 10.07 12.86
N THR A 120 0.92 9.70 11.94
CA THR A 120 2.28 10.21 11.92
C THR A 120 2.32 11.72 11.64
N THR A 121 1.55 12.18 10.66
CA THR A 121 1.48 13.62 10.36
C THR A 121 0.81 14.40 11.49
N LYS A 122 -0.21 13.83 12.12
CA LYS A 122 -0.85 14.40 13.29
C LYS A 122 0.13 14.55 14.46
N ASP A 123 0.97 13.56 14.68
CA ASP A 123 1.97 13.59 15.76
C ASP A 123 3.05 14.65 15.52
N ALA A 124 3.18 15.14 14.28
CA ALA A 124 4.05 16.25 13.94
C ALA A 124 3.33 17.61 14.03
N SER A 125 2.17 17.67 14.67
CA SER A 125 1.33 18.89 14.80
C SER A 125 0.93 19.48 13.43
N MET A 126 0.72 18.59 12.46
CA MET A 126 0.22 18.94 11.14
C MET A 126 -1.20 18.41 10.98
N PRO A 127 -2.02 18.97 10.07
CA PRO A 127 -3.30 18.34 9.75
C PRO A 127 -3.05 16.91 9.29
N PRO A 128 -3.83 15.92 9.79
CA PRO A 128 -3.63 14.53 9.39
C PRO A 128 -3.74 14.38 7.88
N LEU A 129 -2.75 13.72 7.27
CA LEU A 129 -2.81 13.40 5.84
C LEU A 129 -3.72 12.19 5.65
N MET A 130 -4.92 12.45 5.17
CA MET A 130 -5.90 11.41 4.85
C MET A 130 -5.80 11.11 3.36
N LEU A 131 -5.16 9.99 3.03
CA LEU A 131 -5.01 9.57 1.63
C LEU A 131 -6.38 9.24 1.02
N ASP A 132 -6.58 9.68 -0.23
CA ASP A 132 -7.76 9.25 -0.99
C ASP A 132 -7.70 7.75 -1.26
N THR A 133 -8.86 7.15 -1.46
CA THR A 133 -8.93 5.73 -1.82
C THR A 133 -8.19 5.48 -3.13
N ILE A 134 -7.47 4.37 -3.16
CA ILE A 134 -6.69 3.97 -4.33
C ILE A 134 -7.45 2.88 -5.07
N ASN A 135 -7.61 3.06 -6.38
CA ASN A 135 -8.14 2.01 -7.24
C ASN A 135 -7.00 1.06 -7.63
N PHE A 136 -6.82 0.01 -6.83
CA PHE A 136 -5.76 -0.96 -7.06
C PHE A 136 -5.97 -1.76 -8.36
N GLY A 137 -7.21 -1.94 -8.78
CA GLY A 137 -7.50 -2.57 -10.07
C GLY A 137 -6.94 -1.77 -11.23
N ALA A 138 -7.19 -0.45 -11.23
CA ALA A 138 -6.66 0.44 -12.27
C ALA A 138 -5.13 0.51 -12.22
N LEU A 139 -4.55 0.54 -11.02
CA LEU A 139 -3.10 0.54 -10.85
C LEU A 139 -2.47 -0.75 -11.40
N TYR A 140 -3.09 -1.89 -11.13
CA TYR A 140 -2.64 -3.19 -11.65
C TYR A 140 -2.70 -3.22 -13.18
N GLU A 141 -3.81 -2.80 -13.76
CA GLU A 141 -3.97 -2.77 -15.23
C GLU A 141 -2.92 -1.88 -15.89
N SER A 142 -2.63 -0.72 -15.31
CA SER A 142 -1.62 0.19 -15.87
C SER A 142 -0.22 -0.39 -15.84
N ARG A 143 0.10 -1.22 -14.85
CA ARG A 143 1.42 -1.83 -14.68
C ARG A 143 1.56 -3.18 -15.36
N LYS A 144 0.45 -3.85 -15.62
CA LYS A 144 0.41 -5.13 -16.31
C LYS A 144 1.11 -5.06 -17.67
N ASP A 145 0.87 -4.00 -18.42
CA ASP A 145 1.50 -3.79 -19.73
C ASP A 145 2.99 -3.53 -19.62
N SER A 146 3.45 -2.83 -18.61
CA SER A 146 4.88 -2.59 -18.39
C SER A 146 5.63 -3.86 -17.94
N ILE A 147 4.99 -4.74 -17.17
CA ILE A 147 5.56 -6.02 -16.77
C ILE A 147 5.73 -6.95 -17.97
N LYS A 148 4.79 -6.93 -18.91
CA LYS A 148 4.86 -7.73 -20.14
C LYS A 148 5.97 -7.28 -21.09
N LYS A 149 6.36 -6.00 -21.04
CA LYS A 149 7.41 -5.43 -21.90
C LYS A 149 8.84 -5.74 -21.42
N THR A 150 9.01 -6.18 -20.19
CA THR A 150 10.32 -6.43 -19.58
C THR A 150 10.73 -7.90 -19.57
N LYS A 151 9.88 -8.78 -20.09
CA LYS A 151 10.21 -10.21 -20.23
C LYS A 151 10.78 -10.52 -21.60
#